data_e1fd70587235f7b1aedd527d95e34e8c
#
_entry.id   e1fd70587235f7b1aedd527d95e34e8c
#
_cell.length_a   1.000
_cell.length_b   1.000
_cell.length_c   1.000
_cell.angle_alpha   90.00
_cell.angle_beta   90.00
_cell.angle_gamma   90.00
#
_symmetry.space_group_name_H-M   'P 1'
#
loop_
_entity.id
_entity.type
_entity.pdbx_description
1 polymer ?
#
loop_
_entity_poly.entity_id
_entity_poly.type
_entity_poly.pdbx_seq_one_letter_code
_entity_poly.pdbx_strand_id
1 'polypeptide(L)'
;MLKNGKAQIFAVLLAVGLLVCACGQATAAVRIEGQVEAGGGAVAKSTVTLWAASANAPARLAQTETGADGRYIISVNQVPSAAVSLYLIATGGVPAVNKAGGDNPAIALMAVLGNKPAARVVLNEMTTVASVWTNAQFLDGAALKGYALGLRIAAGNVPNFVNFATGGWGNAIQDPLNSSQTPTMANYATLADLLAGCATRVSSDACSKLFAAATPPTGGAPTDTLTAAEAIARYPWHQPERLFALLDQFYPIPKGKNLRAVPFMPYLNFSPSAWVLPLKFDGGGYVAGGKAMFDSQGNLWVGDNFTVGWQGQDTLWQGNATKFAPNGRPLSPITTGFAGGGMQGGTFGAAVDANDNAWLTSYGGKVDCRLQQDWQAADATGGDHV
;
A
#
# COMPACT_ATOMS: atom_id res chain seq x y z
N MET A 1 -33.49 77.23 -42.45
CA MET A 1 -34.51 77.11 -41.41
C MET A 1 -34.45 75.73 -40.80
N LEU A 2 -34.11 75.69 -39.48
CA LEU A 2 -34.62 74.77 -38.45
C LEU A 2 -34.19 73.31 -38.50
N LYS A 3 -33.83 72.66 -37.47
CA LYS A 3 -33.67 72.91 -36.00
C LYS A 3 -32.85 71.76 -35.43
N ASN A 4 -32.06 72.07 -34.47
CA ASN A 4 -31.29 71.12 -33.63
C ASN A 4 -32.17 70.10 -32.91
N GLY A 5 -31.74 68.87 -32.87
CA GLY A 5 -32.22 67.85 -31.97
C GLY A 5 -31.08 67.07 -31.38
N LYS A 6 -30.71 67.39 -30.17
CA LYS A 6 -29.73 66.61 -29.39
C LYS A 6 -30.36 65.33 -28.92
N ALA A 7 -29.85 64.21 -29.35
CA ALA A 7 -30.14 62.91 -28.74
C ALA A 7 -29.07 62.62 -27.67
N GLN A 8 -29.49 62.54 -26.42
CA GLN A 8 -28.68 62.07 -25.29
C GLN A 8 -28.63 60.56 -25.38
N ILE A 9 -27.44 60.02 -25.53
CA ILE A 9 -27.20 58.59 -25.40
C ILE A 9 -26.96 58.29 -23.93
N PHE A 10 -27.91 57.62 -23.27
CA PHE A 10 -27.74 57.01 -21.96
C PHE A 10 -26.85 55.77 -22.09
N ALA A 11 -25.64 55.84 -21.59
CA ALA A 11 -24.78 54.67 -21.42
C ALA A 11 -25.20 53.94 -20.16
N VAL A 12 -25.89 52.78 -20.33
CA VAL A 12 -26.15 51.82 -19.24
C VAL A 12 -24.91 50.95 -19.08
N LEU A 13 -24.12 51.20 -18.08
CA LEU A 13 -23.03 50.33 -17.64
C LEU A 13 -23.66 49.11 -16.96
N LEU A 14 -23.72 47.98 -17.68
CA LEU A 14 -24.02 46.67 -17.09
C LEU A 14 -22.74 46.19 -16.39
N ALA A 15 -22.67 46.34 -15.11
CA ALA A 15 -21.64 45.69 -14.26
C ALA A 15 -22.03 44.21 -14.15
N VAL A 16 -21.49 43.35 -15.04
CA VAL A 16 -21.54 41.91 -14.85
C VAL A 16 -20.52 41.53 -13.75
N GLY A 17 -21.01 41.41 -12.50
CA GLY A 17 -20.24 40.82 -11.43
C GLY A 17 -19.96 39.36 -11.74
N LEU A 18 -18.75 39.04 -12.14
CA LEU A 18 -18.26 37.63 -12.13
C LEU A 18 -18.23 37.17 -10.66
N LEU A 19 -19.30 36.51 -10.22
CA LEU A 19 -19.24 35.65 -9.06
C LEU A 19 -18.36 34.45 -9.42
N VAL A 20 -17.07 34.54 -9.12
CA VAL A 20 -16.20 33.37 -9.10
C VAL A 20 -16.66 32.55 -7.92
N CYS A 21 -17.61 31.61 -8.16
CA CYS A 21 -17.85 30.51 -7.25
C CYS A 21 -16.54 29.72 -7.17
N ALA A 22 -15.71 30.04 -6.16
CA ALA A 22 -14.70 29.12 -5.71
C ALA A 22 -15.44 27.86 -5.20
N CYS A 23 -15.71 26.92 -6.10
CA CYS A 23 -16.04 25.56 -5.72
C CYS A 23 -14.84 25.02 -4.95
N GLY A 24 -14.72 25.36 -3.66
CA GLY A 24 -13.93 24.63 -2.73
C GLY A 24 -14.46 23.20 -2.79
N GLN A 25 -13.64 22.27 -3.30
CA GLN A 25 -13.96 20.85 -3.23
C GLN A 25 -14.19 20.53 -1.76
N ALA A 26 -15.44 20.35 -1.38
CA ALA A 26 -15.81 19.90 -0.06
C ALA A 26 -15.14 18.54 0.13
N THR A 27 -14.06 18.51 0.88
CA THR A 27 -13.38 17.27 1.25
C THR A 27 -14.32 16.51 2.15
N ALA A 28 -14.69 15.29 1.75
CA ALA A 28 -15.67 14.49 2.45
C ALA A 28 -15.26 14.24 3.90
N ALA A 29 -16.23 14.25 4.81
CA ALA A 29 -16.05 13.80 6.18
C ALA A 29 -15.56 12.34 6.17
N VAL A 30 -14.57 12.02 7.00
CA VAL A 30 -14.06 10.66 7.17
C VAL A 30 -14.47 10.17 8.56
N ARG A 31 -15.11 9.00 8.60
CA ARG A 31 -15.42 8.25 9.81
C ARG A 31 -14.87 6.85 9.68
N ILE A 32 -14.05 6.45 10.62
CA ILE A 32 -13.45 5.13 10.70
C ILE A 32 -13.83 4.53 12.05
N GLU A 33 -14.26 3.29 12.04
CA GLU A 33 -14.47 2.49 13.24
C GLU A 33 -13.63 1.22 13.17
N GLY A 34 -13.30 0.64 14.31
CA GLY A 34 -12.50 -0.58 14.31
C GLY A 34 -12.14 -1.04 15.69
N GLN A 35 -11.06 -1.83 15.75
CA GLN A 35 -10.56 -2.43 16.96
C GLN A 35 -9.03 -2.43 16.95
N VAL A 36 -8.42 -2.22 18.11
CA VAL A 36 -6.99 -2.44 18.32
C VAL A 36 -6.83 -3.81 18.95
N GLU A 37 -5.98 -4.63 18.35
CA GLU A 37 -5.73 -6.00 18.79
C GLU A 37 -4.21 -6.25 18.93
N ALA A 38 -3.83 -7.12 19.85
CA ALA A 38 -2.48 -7.63 19.99
C ALA A 38 -2.53 -9.13 20.28
N GLY A 39 -1.81 -9.92 19.46
CA GLY A 39 -1.82 -11.38 19.54
C GLY A 39 -3.22 -11.98 19.42
N GLY A 40 -4.11 -11.35 18.66
CA GLY A 40 -5.51 -11.73 18.46
C GLY A 40 -6.46 -11.35 19.59
N GLY A 41 -5.99 -10.63 20.62
CA GLY A 41 -6.81 -10.12 21.73
C GLY A 41 -6.97 -8.60 21.69
N ALA A 42 -8.09 -8.08 22.23
CA ALA A 42 -8.37 -6.66 22.31
C ALA A 42 -7.30 -5.91 23.11
N VAL A 43 -7.02 -4.65 22.72
CA VAL A 43 -6.16 -3.73 23.50
C VAL A 43 -7.02 -2.57 24.01
N ALA A 44 -7.27 -2.56 25.31
CA ALA A 44 -7.99 -1.48 25.98
C ALA A 44 -7.09 -0.28 26.24
N LYS A 45 -7.67 0.93 26.31
CA LYS A 45 -6.96 2.18 26.63
C LYS A 45 -5.78 2.49 25.70
N SER A 46 -5.81 2.02 24.46
CA SER A 46 -4.84 2.39 23.43
C SER A 46 -5.22 3.72 22.82
N THR A 47 -4.26 4.61 22.67
CA THR A 47 -4.47 5.90 22.00
C THR A 47 -4.40 5.71 20.49
N VAL A 48 -5.52 5.92 19.79
CA VAL A 48 -5.61 5.83 18.32
C VAL A 48 -5.59 7.23 17.72
N THR A 49 -4.64 7.51 16.86
CA THR A 49 -4.48 8.81 16.20
C THR A 49 -4.60 8.65 14.68
N LEU A 50 -5.42 9.50 14.05
CA LEU A 50 -5.52 9.62 12.61
C LEU A 50 -4.62 10.76 12.11
N TRP A 51 -3.80 10.42 11.13
CA TRP A 51 -2.82 11.31 10.53
C TRP A 51 -3.05 11.47 9.03
N ALA A 52 -2.61 12.60 8.47
CA ALA A 52 -2.51 12.86 7.05
C ALA A 52 -1.04 13.02 6.64
N ALA A 53 -0.57 12.14 5.75
CA ALA A 53 0.76 12.17 5.16
C ALA A 53 0.76 12.96 3.85
N SER A 54 1.82 13.74 3.63
CA SER A 54 2.10 14.50 2.40
C SER A 54 3.61 14.63 2.22
N ALA A 55 4.06 15.47 1.31
CA ALA A 55 5.47 15.81 1.17
C ALA A 55 6.05 16.57 2.40
N ASN A 56 5.18 17.18 3.20
CA ASN A 56 5.54 17.88 4.44
C ASN A 56 5.43 16.96 5.66
N ALA A 57 5.74 17.48 6.84
CA ALA A 57 5.50 16.79 8.10
C ALA A 57 4.02 16.35 8.20
N PRO A 58 3.74 15.13 8.68
CA PRO A 58 2.38 14.63 8.78
C PRO A 58 1.54 15.48 9.75
N ALA A 59 0.28 15.71 9.37
CA ALA A 59 -0.68 16.45 10.18
C ALA A 59 -1.55 15.50 11.00
N ARG A 60 -1.63 15.72 12.32
CA ARG A 60 -2.59 15.03 13.18
C ARG A 60 -4.00 15.58 12.93
N LEU A 61 -4.92 14.71 12.55
CA LEU A 61 -6.31 15.09 12.23
C LEU A 61 -7.26 14.87 13.40
N ALA A 62 -7.15 13.73 14.07
CA ALA A 62 -8.00 13.36 15.19
C ALA A 62 -7.31 12.35 16.10
N GLN A 63 -7.84 12.19 17.32
CA GLN A 63 -7.37 11.22 18.30
C GLN A 63 -8.53 10.71 19.13
N THR A 64 -8.48 9.43 19.52
CA THR A 64 -9.44 8.79 20.41
C THR A 64 -8.74 7.72 21.25
N GLU A 65 -9.42 7.14 22.22
CA GLU A 65 -8.94 6.03 23.04
C GLU A 65 -9.84 4.81 22.86
N THR A 66 -9.28 3.60 22.92
CA THR A 66 -10.04 2.37 22.79
C THR A 66 -10.79 2.04 24.10
N GLY A 67 -12.02 1.52 23.95
CA GLY A 67 -12.79 0.95 25.05
C GLY A 67 -12.17 -0.33 25.62
N ALA A 68 -12.82 -0.92 26.63
CA ALA A 68 -12.39 -2.16 27.25
C ALA A 68 -12.33 -3.35 26.28
N ASP A 69 -13.12 -3.31 25.24
CA ASP A 69 -13.16 -4.29 24.15
C ASP A 69 -12.21 -3.96 22.98
N GLY A 70 -11.32 -2.98 23.13
CA GLY A 70 -10.40 -2.52 22.11
C GLY A 70 -11.02 -1.71 20.98
N ARG A 71 -12.33 -1.46 21.00
CA ARG A 71 -13.02 -0.73 19.91
C ARG A 71 -12.76 0.76 19.99
N TYR A 72 -12.75 1.39 18.82
CA TYR A 72 -12.61 2.83 18.65
C TYR A 72 -13.51 3.36 17.52
N ILE A 73 -13.84 4.63 17.60
CA ILE A 73 -14.44 5.42 16.52
C ILE A 73 -13.64 6.71 16.42
N ILE A 74 -13.19 7.05 15.21
CA ILE A 74 -12.48 8.29 14.93
C ILE A 74 -13.11 8.98 13.73
N SER A 75 -13.32 10.29 13.82
CA SER A 75 -13.98 11.06 12.76
C SER A 75 -13.29 12.41 12.55
N VAL A 76 -13.26 12.86 11.30
CA VAL A 76 -12.85 14.21 10.91
C VAL A 76 -13.88 14.76 9.93
N ASN A 77 -14.26 16.02 10.10
CA ASN A 77 -15.22 16.67 9.22
C ASN A 77 -14.60 17.07 7.87
N GLN A 78 -13.29 17.23 7.82
CA GLN A 78 -12.57 17.67 6.63
C GLN A 78 -11.16 17.10 6.61
N VAL A 79 -10.80 16.52 5.46
CA VAL A 79 -9.42 16.09 5.15
C VAL A 79 -8.71 17.25 4.43
N PRO A 80 -7.43 17.55 4.71
CA PRO A 80 -6.73 18.72 4.16
C PRO A 80 -6.69 18.76 2.62
N SER A 81 -6.62 17.61 1.97
CA SER A 81 -6.55 17.48 0.52
C SER A 81 -6.87 16.05 0.09
N ALA A 82 -7.41 15.87 -1.11
CA ALA A 82 -7.57 14.54 -1.74
C ALA A 82 -6.23 13.87 -2.10
N ALA A 83 -5.12 14.63 -2.10
CA ALA A 83 -3.79 14.12 -2.40
C ALA A 83 -3.05 13.54 -1.19
N VAL A 84 -3.57 13.70 0.04
CA VAL A 84 -2.94 13.14 1.23
C VAL A 84 -3.21 11.64 1.36
N SER A 85 -2.27 10.93 1.99
CA SER A 85 -2.44 9.55 2.41
C SER A 85 -2.80 9.51 3.89
N LEU A 86 -3.96 8.96 4.23
CA LEU A 86 -4.39 8.81 5.62
C LEU A 86 -3.78 7.57 6.23
N TYR A 87 -3.43 7.64 7.51
CA TYR A 87 -2.96 6.50 8.27
C TYR A 87 -3.33 6.61 9.74
N LEU A 88 -3.47 5.46 10.38
CA LEU A 88 -3.76 5.33 11.81
C LEU A 88 -2.54 4.79 12.54
N ILE A 89 -2.31 5.30 13.75
CA ILE A 89 -1.38 4.72 14.71
C ILE A 89 -2.10 4.53 16.03
N ALA A 90 -1.99 3.32 16.60
CA ALA A 90 -2.41 2.99 17.95
C ALA A 90 -1.18 2.84 18.85
N THR A 91 -1.14 3.49 20.00
CA THR A 91 -0.01 3.47 20.93
C THR A 91 -0.44 3.10 22.34
N GLY A 92 0.40 2.29 23.01
CA GLY A 92 0.17 1.84 24.39
C GLY A 92 -1.10 1.02 24.56
N GLY A 93 -1.53 0.90 25.77
CA GLY A 93 -2.78 0.22 26.15
C GLY A 93 -2.55 -1.14 26.83
N VAL A 94 -3.67 -1.74 27.25
CA VAL A 94 -3.70 -2.99 28.02
C VAL A 94 -4.19 -4.13 27.14
N PRO A 95 -3.29 -4.98 26.59
CA PRO A 95 -3.71 -6.14 25.83
C PRO A 95 -4.44 -7.16 26.70
N ALA A 96 -5.58 -7.67 26.24
CA ALA A 96 -6.32 -8.73 26.92
C ALA A 96 -5.48 -10.02 27.05
N VAL A 97 -4.61 -10.28 26.05
CA VAL A 97 -3.65 -11.38 26.05
C VAL A 97 -2.28 -10.87 26.53
N ASN A 98 -2.19 -10.52 27.80
CA ASN A 98 -0.93 -10.02 28.41
C ASN A 98 -0.59 -10.82 29.66
N LYS A 99 0.42 -11.67 29.57
CA LYS A 99 0.84 -12.53 30.69
C LYS A 99 1.44 -11.76 31.87
N ALA A 100 2.04 -10.60 31.60
CA ALA A 100 2.61 -9.75 32.63
C ALA A 100 1.59 -8.78 33.28
N GLY A 101 0.41 -8.60 32.63
CA GLY A 101 -0.63 -7.64 33.02
C GLY A 101 -0.23 -6.17 32.79
N GLY A 102 -1.20 -5.29 32.90
CA GLY A 102 -1.03 -3.84 32.84
C GLY A 102 -0.77 -3.26 31.45
N ASP A 103 -0.54 -1.95 31.42
CA ASP A 103 -0.25 -1.20 30.21
C ASP A 103 1.09 -1.59 29.58
N ASN A 104 1.12 -1.66 28.26
CA ASN A 104 2.35 -1.88 27.50
C ASN A 104 2.69 -0.68 26.62
N PRO A 105 3.52 0.26 27.08
CA PRO A 105 3.89 1.45 26.30
C PRO A 105 4.73 1.14 25.05
N ALA A 106 5.27 -0.07 24.93
CA ALA A 106 6.02 -0.50 23.74
C ALA A 106 5.11 -0.85 22.55
N ILE A 107 3.79 -0.87 22.72
CA ILE A 107 2.86 -1.06 21.61
C ILE A 107 2.85 0.20 20.75
N ALA A 108 3.12 0.05 19.47
CA ALA A 108 2.81 0.99 18.42
C ALA A 108 2.40 0.18 17.17
N LEU A 109 1.15 0.32 16.75
CA LEU A 109 0.56 -0.42 15.63
C LEU A 109 0.09 0.57 14.56
N MET A 110 0.24 0.23 13.30
CA MET A 110 -0.03 1.11 12.17
C MET A 110 -0.97 0.49 11.13
N ALA A 111 -1.79 1.34 10.50
CA ALA A 111 -2.51 1.02 9.26
C ALA A 111 -2.45 2.21 8.30
N VAL A 112 -1.80 2.04 7.13
CA VAL A 112 -1.76 3.04 6.06
C VAL A 112 -2.92 2.80 5.11
N LEU A 113 -3.83 3.77 5.02
CA LEU A 113 -5.14 3.66 4.38
C LEU A 113 -5.20 4.31 2.99
N GLY A 114 -4.24 5.18 2.68
CA GLY A 114 -4.26 5.96 1.45
C GLY A 114 -5.27 7.11 1.48
N ASN A 115 -5.69 7.57 0.30
CA ASN A 115 -6.62 8.70 0.16
C ASN A 115 -8.10 8.30 0.16
N LYS A 116 -8.41 7.01 0.16
CA LYS A 116 -9.77 6.44 0.25
C LYS A 116 -9.81 5.43 1.38
N PRO A 117 -9.89 5.88 2.64
CA PRO A 117 -9.81 4.99 3.80
C PRO A 117 -11.00 4.04 3.85
N ALA A 118 -10.74 2.82 4.31
CA ALA A 118 -11.80 1.89 4.67
C ALA A 118 -12.61 2.42 5.87
N ALA A 119 -13.92 2.17 5.88
CA ALA A 119 -14.78 2.59 6.99
C ALA A 119 -14.52 1.77 8.27
N ARG A 120 -14.01 0.56 8.15
CA ARG A 120 -13.65 -0.31 9.25
C ARG A 120 -12.18 -0.71 9.17
N VAL A 121 -11.43 -0.53 10.26
CA VAL A 121 -9.99 -0.83 10.33
C VAL A 121 -9.63 -1.49 11.64
N VAL A 122 -9.11 -2.70 11.58
CA VAL A 122 -8.44 -3.35 12.70
C VAL A 122 -6.97 -2.92 12.68
N LEU A 123 -6.48 -2.47 13.83
CA LEU A 123 -5.06 -2.15 14.05
C LEU A 123 -4.43 -3.29 14.83
N ASN A 124 -3.55 -4.06 14.19
CA ASN A 124 -2.85 -5.18 14.79
C ASN A 124 -1.45 -5.37 14.17
N GLU A 125 -0.77 -6.42 14.52
CA GLU A 125 0.57 -6.73 14.00
C GLU A 125 0.56 -6.98 12.49
N MET A 126 -0.50 -7.63 11.98
CA MET A 126 -0.66 -7.85 10.53
C MET A 126 -0.79 -6.53 9.78
N THR A 127 -1.68 -5.63 10.20
CA THR A 127 -1.81 -4.30 9.57
C THR A 127 -0.53 -3.49 9.68
N THR A 128 0.22 -3.65 10.76
CA THR A 128 1.51 -2.98 10.99
C THR A 128 2.57 -3.48 10.01
N VAL A 129 2.78 -4.79 9.92
CA VAL A 129 3.75 -5.36 8.97
C VAL A 129 3.41 -4.98 7.54
N ALA A 130 2.14 -5.12 7.11
CA ALA A 130 1.71 -4.72 5.77
C ALA A 130 2.00 -3.25 5.47
N SER A 131 1.64 -2.35 6.39
CA SER A 131 1.83 -0.91 6.24
C SER A 131 3.31 -0.53 6.21
N VAL A 132 4.11 -1.11 7.09
CA VAL A 132 5.54 -0.80 7.19
C VAL A 132 6.29 -1.30 5.96
N TRP A 133 6.12 -2.55 5.52
CA TRP A 133 6.86 -3.10 4.37
C TRP A 133 6.53 -2.39 3.07
N THR A 134 5.28 -2.00 2.87
CA THR A 134 4.87 -1.28 1.65
C THR A 134 5.29 0.19 1.66
N ASN A 135 5.48 0.80 2.84
CA ASN A 135 5.78 2.22 2.99
C ASN A 135 7.17 2.50 3.60
N ALA A 136 8.05 1.51 3.76
CA ALA A 136 9.33 1.64 4.47
C ALA A 136 10.19 2.82 4.01
N GLN A 137 10.20 3.13 2.70
CA GLN A 137 10.95 4.26 2.13
C GLN A 137 10.40 5.65 2.52
N PHE A 138 9.14 5.70 3.01
CA PHE A 138 8.43 6.94 3.37
C PHE A 138 8.27 7.11 4.88
N LEU A 139 8.67 6.11 5.68
CA LEU A 139 8.55 6.13 7.13
C LEU A 139 9.80 6.73 7.78
N ASP A 140 9.58 7.43 8.89
CA ASP A 140 10.60 7.85 9.84
C ASP A 140 9.97 7.77 11.24
N GLY A 141 10.12 6.61 11.89
CA GLY A 141 9.37 6.24 13.08
C GLY A 141 7.85 6.25 12.82
N ALA A 142 7.13 7.06 13.59
CA ALA A 142 5.67 7.23 13.42
C ALA A 142 5.28 8.20 12.28
N ALA A 143 6.25 8.87 11.66
CA ALA A 143 5.99 9.85 10.62
C ALA A 143 6.02 9.22 9.23
N LEU A 144 4.90 9.29 8.51
CA LEU A 144 4.80 8.93 7.11
C LEU A 144 4.86 10.20 6.25
N LYS A 145 5.85 10.29 5.34
CA LYS A 145 6.10 11.49 4.53
C LYS A 145 6.60 11.11 3.13
N GLY A 146 6.04 11.74 2.09
CA GLY A 146 6.45 11.51 0.71
C GLY A 146 5.60 12.27 -0.30
N TYR A 147 6.00 12.25 -1.56
CA TYR A 147 5.19 12.82 -2.64
C TYR A 147 3.93 11.98 -2.91
N ALA A 148 2.86 12.63 -3.38
CA ALA A 148 1.52 12.06 -3.43
C ALA A 148 1.43 10.75 -4.24
N LEU A 149 2.12 10.66 -5.39
CA LEU A 149 2.11 9.45 -6.23
C LEU A 149 2.76 8.27 -5.52
N GLY A 150 3.95 8.46 -4.91
CA GLY A 150 4.64 7.41 -4.17
C GLY A 150 3.81 6.89 -2.99
N LEU A 151 3.24 7.80 -2.20
CA LEU A 151 2.35 7.44 -1.08
C LEU A 151 1.10 6.69 -1.56
N ARG A 152 0.53 7.07 -2.72
CA ARG A 152 -0.63 6.39 -3.31
C ARG A 152 -0.29 4.96 -3.71
N ILE A 153 0.83 4.75 -4.40
CA ILE A 153 1.30 3.41 -4.83
C ILE A 153 1.56 2.55 -3.59
N ALA A 154 2.30 3.07 -2.62
CA ALA A 154 2.64 2.34 -1.40
C ALA A 154 1.38 1.94 -0.61
N ALA A 155 0.46 2.89 -0.36
CA ALA A 155 -0.80 2.62 0.32
C ALA A 155 -1.70 1.65 -0.45
N GLY A 156 -1.70 1.71 -1.79
CA GLY A 156 -2.45 0.81 -2.66
C GLY A 156 -2.01 -0.66 -2.54
N ASN A 157 -0.78 -0.91 -2.10
CA ASN A 157 -0.26 -2.25 -1.89
C ASN A 157 -0.60 -2.86 -0.51
N VAL A 158 -0.98 -2.07 0.49
CA VAL A 158 -1.30 -2.59 1.84
C VAL A 158 -2.43 -3.64 1.81
N PRO A 159 -3.56 -3.45 1.09
CA PRO A 159 -4.63 -4.43 1.02
C PRO A 159 -4.25 -5.76 0.36
N ASN A 160 -3.11 -5.83 -0.34
CA ASN A 160 -2.59 -7.07 -0.90
C ASN A 160 -2.19 -8.06 0.20
N PHE A 161 -1.72 -7.56 1.33
CA PHE A 161 -1.24 -8.33 2.47
C PHE A 161 -2.31 -8.53 3.53
N VAL A 162 -3.14 -7.51 3.80
CA VAL A 162 -4.06 -7.48 4.94
C VAL A 162 -5.45 -6.97 4.55
N ASN A 163 -6.48 -7.58 5.10
CA ASN A 163 -7.85 -7.09 5.05
C ASN A 163 -8.07 -6.13 6.24
N PHE A 164 -8.26 -4.85 5.98
CA PHE A 164 -8.43 -3.85 7.04
C PHE A 164 -9.63 -4.13 7.95
N ALA A 165 -10.73 -4.66 7.42
CA ALA A 165 -11.95 -4.86 8.21
C ALA A 165 -11.83 -5.98 9.25
N THR A 166 -10.94 -6.95 9.01
CA THR A 166 -10.75 -8.13 9.86
C THR A 166 -9.38 -8.17 10.54
N GLY A 167 -8.41 -7.38 10.06
CA GLY A 167 -7.01 -7.49 10.48
C GLY A 167 -6.31 -8.79 10.05
N GLY A 168 -6.99 -9.62 9.24
CA GLY A 168 -6.49 -10.89 8.74
C GLY A 168 -5.91 -10.77 7.32
N TRP A 169 -5.81 -11.90 6.63
CA TRP A 169 -5.17 -12.01 5.33
C TRP A 169 -5.84 -11.17 4.23
N GLY A 170 -5.02 -10.47 3.44
CA GLY A 170 -5.43 -9.85 2.19
C GLY A 170 -5.58 -10.84 1.05
N ASN A 171 -6.21 -10.42 -0.05
CA ASN A 171 -6.52 -11.36 -1.14
C ASN A 171 -5.28 -11.79 -1.93
N ALA A 172 -4.38 -10.86 -2.27
CA ALA A 172 -3.24 -11.17 -3.12
C ALA A 172 -2.24 -12.15 -2.47
N ILE A 173 -2.01 -12.03 -1.15
CA ILE A 173 -1.10 -12.94 -0.45
C ILE A 173 -1.68 -14.35 -0.33
N GLN A 174 -3.00 -14.52 -0.37
CA GLN A 174 -3.69 -15.81 -0.36
C GLN A 174 -3.76 -16.46 -1.74
N ASP A 175 -3.52 -15.72 -2.82
CA ASP A 175 -3.47 -16.27 -4.17
C ASP A 175 -2.44 -17.41 -4.23
N PRO A 176 -2.71 -18.54 -4.93
CA PRO A 176 -1.77 -19.65 -5.07
C PRO A 176 -0.39 -19.26 -5.59
N LEU A 177 -0.27 -18.23 -6.42
CA LEU A 177 1.02 -17.69 -6.85
C LEU A 177 1.89 -17.19 -5.68
N ASN A 178 1.26 -16.74 -4.59
CA ASN A 178 1.94 -16.20 -3.43
C ASN A 178 1.94 -17.17 -2.25
N SER A 179 0.78 -17.78 -1.95
CA SER A 179 0.63 -18.63 -0.76
C SER A 179 1.33 -19.98 -0.87
N SER A 180 1.47 -20.54 -2.08
CA SER A 180 2.08 -21.87 -2.29
C SER A 180 3.41 -21.85 -3.04
N GLN A 181 3.72 -20.76 -3.76
CA GLN A 181 4.93 -20.68 -4.59
C GLN A 181 6.02 -19.76 -4.01
N THR A 182 5.72 -19.06 -2.90
CA THR A 182 6.69 -18.19 -2.22
C THR A 182 6.59 -18.37 -0.71
N PRO A 183 7.65 -18.07 0.06
CA PRO A 183 7.60 -18.08 1.51
C PRO A 183 6.95 -16.81 2.11
N THR A 184 6.39 -15.91 1.29
CA THR A 184 5.93 -14.58 1.72
C THR A 184 4.89 -14.66 2.82
N MET A 185 3.92 -15.58 2.71
CA MET A 185 2.89 -15.74 3.73
C MET A 185 3.47 -16.14 5.10
N ALA A 186 4.42 -17.08 5.11
CA ALA A 186 5.08 -17.51 6.33
C ALA A 186 6.03 -16.44 6.89
N ASN A 187 6.78 -15.72 6.04
CA ASN A 187 7.59 -14.58 6.45
C ASN A 187 6.72 -13.51 7.13
N TYR A 188 5.61 -13.16 6.51
CA TYR A 188 4.69 -12.14 6.99
C TYR A 188 4.05 -12.51 8.34
N ALA A 189 3.53 -13.73 8.49
CA ALA A 189 2.98 -14.21 9.75
C ALA A 189 4.03 -14.26 10.85
N THR A 190 5.25 -14.77 10.56
CA THR A 190 6.34 -14.81 11.53
C THR A 190 6.72 -13.42 12.02
N LEU A 191 6.80 -12.42 11.12
CA LEU A 191 7.04 -11.03 11.51
C LEU A 191 5.95 -10.51 12.46
N ALA A 192 4.68 -10.78 12.14
CA ALA A 192 3.55 -10.42 12.99
C ALA A 192 3.63 -11.12 14.36
N ASP A 193 4.01 -12.41 14.41
CA ASP A 193 4.22 -13.16 15.65
C ASP A 193 5.33 -12.55 16.52
N LEU A 194 6.44 -12.13 15.91
CA LEU A 194 7.54 -11.48 16.66
C LEU A 194 7.08 -10.15 17.28
N LEU A 195 6.31 -9.34 16.56
CA LEU A 195 5.73 -8.12 17.13
C LEU A 195 4.72 -8.44 18.23
N ALA A 196 3.88 -9.47 18.03
CA ALA A 196 2.90 -9.93 19.03
C ALA A 196 3.57 -10.42 20.29
N GLY A 197 4.74 -11.04 20.20
CA GLY A 197 5.52 -11.46 21.34
C GLY A 197 5.87 -10.32 22.30
N CYS A 198 6.27 -9.16 21.76
CA CYS A 198 6.46 -7.93 22.54
C CYS A 198 5.12 -7.31 22.97
N ALA A 199 4.17 -7.15 22.04
CA ALA A 199 2.91 -6.49 22.32
C ALA A 199 2.13 -7.17 23.45
N THR A 200 2.11 -8.50 23.49
CA THR A 200 1.43 -9.31 24.52
C THR A 200 2.33 -9.67 25.72
N ARG A 201 3.60 -9.25 25.71
CA ARG A 201 4.59 -9.58 26.73
C ARG A 201 4.58 -11.08 27.06
N VAL A 202 4.82 -11.92 26.05
CA VAL A 202 4.92 -13.39 26.25
C VAL A 202 5.95 -13.79 27.31
N SER A 203 6.96 -12.91 27.53
CA SER A 203 7.89 -12.88 28.66
C SER A 203 8.14 -11.43 29.06
N SER A 204 8.63 -11.20 30.28
CA SER A 204 8.91 -9.85 30.80
C SER A 204 9.96 -9.08 29.97
N ASP A 205 10.84 -9.79 29.29
CA ASP A 205 11.93 -9.25 28.47
C ASP A 205 11.66 -9.33 26.96
N ALA A 206 10.44 -9.73 26.54
CA ALA A 206 10.11 -9.94 25.12
C ALA A 206 10.37 -8.71 24.26
N CYS A 207 9.95 -7.51 24.72
CA CYS A 207 10.19 -6.27 23.97
C CYS A 207 11.67 -5.92 23.88
N SER A 208 12.44 -6.02 24.96
CA SER A 208 13.88 -5.74 24.92
C SER A 208 14.65 -6.71 24.03
N LYS A 209 14.24 -7.98 23.98
CA LYS A 209 14.78 -8.98 23.05
C LYS A 209 14.47 -8.65 21.60
N LEU A 210 13.21 -8.27 21.30
CA LEU A 210 12.81 -7.84 19.96
C LEU A 210 13.63 -6.63 19.52
N PHE A 211 13.73 -5.60 20.35
CA PHE A 211 14.44 -4.37 20.01
C PHE A 211 15.94 -4.61 19.81
N ALA A 212 16.56 -5.44 20.64
CA ALA A 212 17.96 -5.83 20.46
C ALA A 212 18.19 -6.60 19.15
N ALA A 213 17.28 -7.52 18.80
CA ALA A 213 17.39 -8.28 17.55
C ALA A 213 17.08 -7.45 16.29
N ALA A 214 16.20 -6.44 16.42
CA ALA A 214 15.80 -5.54 15.33
C ALA A 214 16.72 -4.30 15.21
N THR A 215 17.74 -4.15 16.06
CA THR A 215 18.67 -3.00 15.99
C THR A 215 19.36 -2.99 14.62
N PRO A 216 19.20 -1.90 13.84
CA PRO A 216 19.77 -1.80 12.50
C PRO A 216 21.30 -1.64 12.55
N PRO A 217 22.02 -1.85 11.42
CA PRO A 217 23.49 -1.68 11.38
C PRO A 217 23.93 -0.22 11.61
N THR A 218 23.01 0.73 11.40
CA THR A 218 23.21 2.17 11.63
C THR A 218 21.99 2.74 12.34
N GLY A 219 22.21 3.55 13.37
CA GLY A 219 21.14 4.14 14.16
C GLY A 219 20.98 3.50 15.55
N GLY A 220 19.94 3.92 16.26
CA GLY A 220 19.61 3.44 17.61
C GLY A 220 18.75 2.18 17.60
N ALA A 221 18.69 1.50 18.75
CA ALA A 221 17.75 0.42 18.95
C ALA A 221 16.30 0.95 18.89
N PRO A 222 15.35 0.17 18.33
CA PRO A 222 13.92 0.49 18.38
C PRO A 222 13.41 0.62 19.82
N THR A 223 12.34 1.38 20.01
CA THR A 223 11.73 1.62 21.33
C THR A 223 10.29 1.11 21.43
N ASP A 224 9.69 0.73 20.29
CA ASP A 224 8.35 0.22 20.18
C ASP A 224 8.21 -0.76 19.00
N THR A 225 7.06 -1.40 18.86
CA THR A 225 6.81 -2.42 17.83
C THR A 225 6.81 -1.85 16.42
N LEU A 226 6.41 -0.59 16.22
CA LEU A 226 6.42 0.06 14.90
C LEU A 226 7.85 0.37 14.43
N THR A 227 8.66 0.97 15.30
CA THR A 227 10.06 1.26 14.99
C THR A 227 10.90 -0.01 14.84
N ALA A 228 10.55 -1.09 15.55
CA ALA A 228 11.16 -2.41 15.33
C ALA A 228 10.80 -2.96 13.92
N ALA A 229 9.53 -2.91 13.54
CA ALA A 229 9.10 -3.31 12.20
C ALA A 229 9.78 -2.48 11.10
N GLU A 230 9.89 -1.16 11.28
CA GLU A 230 10.56 -0.27 10.34
C GLU A 230 12.05 -0.61 10.19
N ALA A 231 12.76 -0.83 11.28
CA ALA A 231 14.17 -1.20 11.26
C ALA A 231 14.39 -2.51 10.49
N ILE A 232 13.55 -3.52 10.72
CA ILE A 232 13.61 -4.79 9.98
C ILE A 232 13.31 -4.58 8.48
N ALA A 233 12.28 -3.81 8.16
CA ALA A 233 11.88 -3.59 6.76
C ALA A 233 12.93 -2.81 5.96
N ARG A 234 13.65 -1.88 6.60
CA ARG A 234 14.74 -1.11 5.97
C ARG A 234 16.04 -1.88 5.80
N TYR A 235 16.29 -2.86 6.68
CA TYR A 235 17.52 -3.67 6.67
C TYR A 235 17.17 -5.16 6.74
N PRO A 236 16.36 -5.69 5.79
CA PRO A 236 15.78 -7.03 5.88
C PRO A 236 16.82 -8.16 5.85
N TRP A 237 18.03 -7.88 5.35
CA TRP A 237 19.15 -8.81 5.31
C TRP A 237 20.08 -8.73 6.53
N HIS A 238 19.82 -7.80 7.47
CA HIS A 238 20.70 -7.62 8.63
C HIS A 238 20.39 -8.64 9.72
N GLN A 239 21.24 -9.64 9.85
CA GLN A 239 21.19 -10.71 10.88
C GLN A 239 19.78 -11.34 11.02
N PRO A 240 19.17 -11.83 9.92
CA PRO A 240 17.79 -12.34 9.95
C PRO A 240 17.61 -13.52 10.90
N GLU A 241 18.67 -14.32 11.15
CA GLU A 241 18.69 -15.44 12.07
C GLU A 241 18.49 -15.02 13.55
N ARG A 242 18.91 -13.82 13.94
CA ARG A 242 18.69 -13.30 15.29
C ARG A 242 17.22 -13.06 15.58
N LEU A 243 16.52 -12.49 14.61
CA LEU A 243 15.06 -12.30 14.68
C LEU A 243 14.35 -13.66 14.69
N PHE A 244 14.74 -14.56 13.79
CA PHE A 244 14.13 -15.88 13.70
C PHE A 244 14.28 -16.68 15.01
N ALA A 245 15.43 -16.58 15.69
CA ALA A 245 15.67 -17.24 16.96
C ALA A 245 14.73 -16.80 18.10
N LEU A 246 14.10 -15.61 17.97
CA LEU A 246 13.08 -15.15 18.93
C LEU A 246 11.81 -15.99 18.86
N LEU A 247 11.50 -16.61 17.70
CA LEU A 247 10.33 -17.47 17.58
C LEU A 247 10.40 -18.66 18.56
N ASP A 248 11.60 -19.25 18.74
CA ASP A 248 11.83 -20.30 19.72
C ASP A 248 11.66 -19.81 21.17
N GLN A 249 12.04 -18.58 21.44
CA GLN A 249 11.97 -17.98 22.76
C GLN A 249 10.55 -17.52 23.13
N PHE A 250 9.84 -16.94 22.17
CA PHE A 250 8.49 -16.41 22.39
C PHE A 250 7.42 -17.50 22.35
N TYR A 251 7.59 -18.44 21.43
CA TYR A 251 6.62 -19.51 21.15
C TYR A 251 7.31 -20.86 21.02
N PRO A 252 7.89 -21.39 22.11
CA PRO A 252 8.51 -22.71 22.06
C PRO A 252 7.48 -23.79 21.70
N ILE A 253 7.91 -24.82 20.98
CA ILE A 253 7.04 -25.97 20.67
C ILE A 253 6.70 -26.67 21.99
N PRO A 254 5.41 -26.78 22.36
CA PRO A 254 5.04 -27.43 23.62
C PRO A 254 5.43 -28.90 23.61
N LYS A 255 5.82 -29.44 24.79
CA LYS A 255 6.19 -30.84 24.91
C LYS A 255 5.09 -31.76 24.38
N GLY A 256 5.48 -32.69 23.50
CA GLY A 256 4.55 -33.63 22.84
C GLY A 256 3.67 -33.03 21.74
N LYS A 257 3.98 -31.82 21.28
CA LYS A 257 3.37 -31.19 20.10
C LYS A 257 4.40 -31.03 19.00
N ASN A 258 3.91 -30.87 17.75
CA ASN A 258 4.74 -30.63 16.57
C ASN A 258 4.66 -29.20 16.04
N LEU A 259 3.76 -28.40 16.63
CA LEU A 259 3.51 -27.02 16.18
C LEU A 259 3.60 -26.06 17.36
N ARG A 260 4.02 -24.82 17.06
CA ARG A 260 4.01 -23.68 18.00
C ARG A 260 2.58 -23.16 18.16
N ALA A 261 2.28 -22.65 19.33
CA ALA A 261 1.06 -21.90 19.60
C ALA A 261 1.32 -20.41 19.33
N VAL A 262 1.30 -20.00 18.06
CA VAL A 262 1.49 -18.63 17.60
C VAL A 262 0.15 -17.97 17.30
N PRO A 263 0.04 -16.62 17.37
CA PRO A 263 -1.16 -15.88 16.96
C PRO A 263 -1.48 -16.00 15.48
N PHE A 264 -0.45 -16.04 14.62
CA PHE A 264 -0.60 -16.02 13.16
C PHE A 264 0.04 -17.23 12.50
N MET A 265 -0.69 -17.88 11.60
CA MET A 265 -0.24 -19.05 10.84
C MET A 265 -0.33 -18.77 9.33
N PRO A 266 0.56 -19.34 8.49
CA PRO A 266 1.69 -20.21 8.84
C PRO A 266 2.92 -19.42 9.31
N TYR A 267 3.78 -20.04 10.11
CA TYR A 267 5.08 -19.49 10.50
C TYR A 267 6.24 -20.20 9.77
N LEU A 268 7.41 -19.57 9.74
CA LEU A 268 8.62 -20.17 9.17
C LEU A 268 9.17 -21.31 10.05
N ASN A 269 9.69 -22.35 9.41
CA ASN A 269 10.36 -23.46 10.06
C ASN A 269 11.90 -23.31 10.07
N PHE A 270 12.43 -22.35 9.32
CA PHE A 270 13.87 -22.04 9.24
C PHE A 270 14.06 -20.55 8.99
N SER A 271 15.24 -20.04 9.32
CA SER A 271 15.57 -18.62 9.14
C SER A 271 15.55 -18.25 7.66
N PRO A 272 14.90 -17.13 7.28
CA PRO A 272 15.04 -16.61 5.94
C PRO A 272 16.42 -15.97 5.75
N SER A 273 16.87 -15.85 4.50
CA SER A 273 18.07 -15.07 4.16
C SER A 273 17.83 -13.55 4.25
N ALA A 274 16.57 -13.12 4.15
CA ALA A 274 16.14 -11.74 4.34
C ALA A 274 14.64 -11.68 4.65
N TRP A 275 14.23 -10.70 5.46
CA TRP A 275 12.85 -10.45 5.81
C TRP A 275 12.13 -9.63 4.74
N VAL A 276 12.03 -10.18 3.51
CA VAL A 276 11.35 -9.55 2.38
C VAL A 276 9.97 -10.18 2.15
N LEU A 277 9.04 -9.39 1.63
CA LEU A 277 7.64 -9.79 1.38
C LEU A 277 7.27 -9.58 -0.10
N PRO A 278 7.90 -10.30 -1.05
CA PRO A 278 7.57 -10.18 -2.46
C PRO A 278 6.18 -10.76 -2.75
N LEU A 279 5.43 -10.09 -3.64
CA LEU A 279 4.20 -10.62 -4.21
C LEU A 279 4.34 -10.77 -5.72
N LYS A 280 3.79 -11.84 -6.26
CA LYS A 280 3.66 -12.11 -7.68
C LYS A 280 2.27 -11.70 -8.15
N PHE A 281 2.23 -11.10 -9.33
CA PHE A 281 0.99 -10.77 -10.03
C PHE A 281 1.08 -11.28 -11.46
N ASP A 282 -0.06 -11.68 -12.02
CA ASP A 282 -0.19 -12.15 -13.40
C ASP A 282 -1.47 -11.62 -14.05
N GLY A 283 -1.71 -12.06 -15.29
CA GLY A 283 -2.87 -11.66 -16.07
C GLY A 283 -2.66 -10.36 -16.85
N GLY A 284 -3.73 -9.83 -17.43
CA GLY A 284 -3.69 -8.62 -18.25
C GLY A 284 -2.88 -8.75 -19.54
N GLY A 285 -2.67 -10.00 -20.01
CA GLY A 285 -1.85 -10.29 -21.19
C GLY A 285 -0.34 -10.25 -20.96
N TYR A 286 0.09 -10.13 -19.69
CA TYR A 286 1.50 -10.10 -19.33
C TYR A 286 2.20 -11.43 -19.61
N VAL A 287 3.30 -11.37 -20.35
CA VAL A 287 4.09 -12.58 -20.69
C VAL A 287 5.55 -12.41 -20.29
N ALA A 288 6.26 -11.45 -20.84
CA ALA A 288 7.66 -11.19 -20.54
C ALA A 288 7.91 -9.69 -20.56
N GLY A 289 7.95 -9.09 -19.38
CA GLY A 289 8.04 -7.65 -19.23
C GLY A 289 9.33 -7.04 -19.75
N GLY A 290 9.16 -5.91 -20.44
CA GLY A 290 10.21 -4.99 -20.78
C GLY A 290 10.39 -3.92 -19.70
N LYS A 291 10.34 -2.65 -20.10
CA LYS A 291 10.38 -1.51 -19.16
C LYS A 291 8.98 -1.23 -18.61
N ALA A 292 8.98 -0.68 -17.41
CA ALA A 292 7.77 -0.35 -16.68
C ALA A 292 7.77 1.13 -16.26
N MET A 293 6.57 1.75 -16.24
CA MET A 293 6.38 3.15 -15.86
C MET A 293 5.05 3.32 -15.14
N PHE A 294 5.00 4.23 -14.17
CA PHE A 294 3.74 4.57 -13.49
C PHE A 294 3.06 5.77 -14.12
N ASP A 295 1.73 5.73 -14.24
CA ASP A 295 0.91 6.88 -14.57
C ASP A 295 0.58 7.73 -13.32
N SER A 296 -0.10 8.87 -13.50
CA SER A 296 -0.45 9.78 -12.39
C SER A 296 -1.41 9.17 -11.38
N GLN A 297 -2.11 8.09 -11.76
CA GLN A 297 -2.98 7.33 -10.88
C GLN A 297 -2.25 6.25 -10.10
N GLY A 298 -0.96 6.02 -10.40
CA GLY A 298 -0.15 4.97 -9.80
C GLY A 298 -0.34 3.60 -10.45
N ASN A 299 -0.98 3.53 -11.62
CA ASN A 299 -1.03 2.29 -12.37
C ASN A 299 0.31 2.04 -13.05
N LEU A 300 0.72 0.77 -13.09
CA LEU A 300 1.95 0.32 -13.75
C LEU A 300 1.65 -0.05 -15.20
N TRP A 301 2.30 0.59 -16.14
CA TRP A 301 2.34 0.21 -17.54
C TRP A 301 3.60 -0.57 -17.84
N VAL A 302 3.47 -1.69 -18.55
CA VAL A 302 4.57 -2.57 -18.92
C VAL A 302 4.46 -2.90 -20.41
N GLY A 303 5.54 -2.72 -21.15
CA GLY A 303 5.64 -3.25 -22.49
C GLY A 303 5.99 -4.74 -22.43
N ASP A 304 5.29 -5.57 -23.20
CA ASP A 304 5.54 -7.01 -23.25
C ASP A 304 6.52 -7.36 -24.38
N ASN A 305 7.64 -7.96 -24.03
CA ASN A 305 8.77 -8.11 -24.94
C ASN A 305 8.63 -9.29 -25.90
N PHE A 306 8.33 -10.49 -25.38
CA PHE A 306 8.20 -11.68 -26.22
C PHE A 306 7.36 -12.76 -25.53
N THR A 307 6.83 -13.69 -26.31
CA THR A 307 6.08 -14.83 -25.80
C THR A 307 7.02 -15.93 -25.32
N VAL A 308 6.96 -16.24 -24.03
CA VAL A 308 7.80 -17.29 -23.42
C VAL A 308 7.28 -18.67 -23.84
N GLY A 309 8.21 -19.56 -24.15
CA GLY A 309 7.91 -20.97 -24.48
C GLY A 309 7.74 -21.29 -25.96
N TRP A 310 7.75 -20.28 -26.82
CA TRP A 310 7.76 -20.49 -28.26
C TRP A 310 9.18 -20.41 -28.81
N GLN A 311 9.74 -21.50 -29.22
CA GLN A 311 11.05 -21.56 -29.89
C GLN A 311 10.87 -21.83 -31.38
N GLY A 312 11.50 -21.03 -32.20
CA GLY A 312 11.69 -21.29 -33.64
C GLY A 312 10.56 -20.78 -34.55
N GLN A 313 9.75 -19.80 -34.17
CA GLN A 313 8.77 -19.15 -35.06
C GLN A 313 8.93 -17.63 -35.08
N ASP A 314 8.59 -17.00 -36.18
CA ASP A 314 8.62 -15.54 -36.38
C ASP A 314 7.64 -14.77 -35.48
N THR A 315 6.80 -15.48 -34.72
CA THR A 315 5.80 -14.96 -33.77
C THR A 315 6.25 -14.96 -32.31
N LEU A 316 7.56 -15.01 -32.05
CA LEU A 316 8.12 -14.92 -30.69
C LEU A 316 7.85 -13.59 -29.99
N TRP A 317 7.58 -12.56 -30.75
CA TRP A 317 7.40 -11.22 -30.22
C TRP A 317 5.93 -10.93 -29.93
N GLN A 318 5.68 -10.44 -28.73
CA GLN A 318 4.35 -10.03 -28.29
C GLN A 318 4.17 -8.54 -28.55
N GLY A 319 3.23 -8.18 -29.43
CA GLY A 319 2.92 -6.78 -29.75
C GLY A 319 1.81 -6.24 -28.85
N ASN A 320 2.02 -6.24 -27.52
CA ASN A 320 1.02 -5.78 -26.55
C ASN A 320 1.67 -5.05 -25.38
N ALA A 321 0.83 -4.43 -24.56
CA ALA A 321 1.18 -3.83 -23.29
C ALA A 321 0.22 -4.27 -22.20
N THR A 322 0.73 -4.33 -20.99
CA THR A 322 -0.05 -4.67 -19.81
C THR A 322 -0.15 -3.47 -18.87
N LYS A 323 -1.31 -3.31 -18.22
CA LYS A 323 -1.53 -2.29 -17.20
C LYS A 323 -2.03 -2.94 -15.92
N PHE A 324 -1.40 -2.58 -14.79
CA PHE A 324 -1.80 -3.02 -13.45
C PHE A 324 -2.17 -1.83 -12.57
N ALA A 325 -3.23 -1.98 -11.77
CA ALA A 325 -3.55 -1.04 -10.71
C ALA A 325 -2.50 -1.09 -9.58
N PRO A 326 -2.44 -0.09 -8.66
CA PRO A 326 -1.52 -0.10 -7.53
C PRO A 326 -1.60 -1.36 -6.64
N ASN A 327 -2.77 -1.99 -6.58
CA ASN A 327 -2.98 -3.25 -5.86
C ASN A 327 -2.67 -4.51 -6.69
N GLY A 328 -2.01 -4.37 -7.84
CA GLY A 328 -1.62 -5.49 -8.71
C GLY A 328 -2.75 -6.07 -9.57
N ARG A 329 -3.99 -5.57 -9.46
CA ARG A 329 -5.10 -6.03 -10.31
C ARG A 329 -4.85 -5.61 -11.75
N PRO A 330 -4.95 -6.54 -12.74
CA PRO A 330 -4.81 -6.19 -14.15
C PRO A 330 -5.95 -5.26 -14.58
N LEU A 331 -5.61 -4.24 -15.36
CA LEU A 331 -6.51 -3.27 -15.97
C LEU A 331 -6.58 -3.43 -17.49
N SER A 332 -5.60 -4.10 -18.09
CA SER A 332 -5.61 -4.52 -19.50
C SER A 332 -6.42 -5.81 -19.67
N PRO A 333 -6.87 -6.13 -20.90
CA PRO A 333 -7.56 -7.38 -21.21
C PRO A 333 -6.77 -8.60 -20.72
N ILE A 334 -7.44 -9.52 -20.02
CA ILE A 334 -6.80 -10.56 -19.19
C ILE A 334 -5.87 -11.49 -19.96
N THR A 335 -6.17 -11.78 -21.23
CA THR A 335 -5.43 -12.75 -22.05
C THR A 335 -4.55 -12.10 -23.12
N THR A 336 -4.92 -10.92 -23.61
CA THR A 336 -4.27 -10.29 -24.78
C THR A 336 -3.48 -9.04 -24.45
N GLY A 337 -3.71 -8.43 -23.28
CA GLY A 337 -3.20 -7.10 -23.03
C GLY A 337 -3.83 -6.06 -23.95
N PHE A 338 -3.28 -4.86 -23.99
CA PHE A 338 -3.60 -3.86 -25.01
C PHE A 338 -2.78 -4.17 -26.26
N ALA A 339 -3.45 -4.50 -27.35
CA ALA A 339 -2.83 -4.86 -28.63
C ALA A 339 -3.43 -4.01 -29.75
N GLY A 340 -2.72 -3.84 -30.86
CA GLY A 340 -3.13 -2.99 -31.98
C GLY A 340 -2.40 -1.66 -32.01
N GLY A 341 -2.96 -0.63 -32.65
CA GLY A 341 -2.35 0.72 -32.72
C GLY A 341 -0.98 0.75 -33.41
N GLY A 342 -0.69 -0.22 -34.30
CA GLY A 342 0.61 -0.34 -34.97
C GLY A 342 1.67 -1.08 -34.16
N MET A 343 1.36 -1.61 -32.96
CA MET A 343 2.29 -2.45 -32.19
C MET A 343 2.52 -3.77 -32.93
N GLN A 344 3.75 -3.99 -33.36
CA GLN A 344 4.19 -5.21 -34.02
C GLN A 344 5.51 -5.67 -33.43
N GLY A 345 5.59 -6.93 -33.02
CA GLY A 345 6.76 -7.44 -32.32
C GLY A 345 6.86 -6.94 -30.87
N GLY A 346 8.00 -7.07 -30.23
CA GLY A 346 8.18 -6.76 -28.82
C GLY A 346 7.99 -5.28 -28.50
N THR A 347 7.27 -4.98 -27.41
CA THR A 347 7.05 -3.64 -26.89
C THR A 347 7.90 -3.39 -25.63
N PHE A 348 9.22 -3.41 -25.79
CA PHE A 348 10.16 -3.41 -24.66
C PHE A 348 10.19 -2.09 -23.87
N GLY A 349 10.19 -0.94 -24.54
CA GLY A 349 10.25 0.36 -23.92
C GLY A 349 8.87 0.86 -23.50
N ALA A 350 8.76 1.50 -22.35
CA ALA A 350 7.55 2.18 -21.90
C ALA A 350 7.89 3.52 -21.28
N ALA A 351 7.11 4.55 -21.61
CA ALA A 351 7.13 5.86 -20.98
C ALA A 351 5.71 6.36 -20.81
N VAL A 352 5.46 7.17 -19.77
CA VAL A 352 4.17 7.81 -19.54
C VAL A 352 4.37 9.31 -19.55
N ASP A 353 3.60 10.04 -20.36
CA ASP A 353 3.68 11.50 -20.45
C ASP A 353 2.81 12.20 -19.38
N ALA A 354 2.89 13.53 -19.33
CA ALA A 354 2.16 14.35 -18.36
C ALA A 354 0.62 14.29 -18.52
N ASN A 355 0.12 13.75 -19.63
CA ASN A 355 -1.31 13.55 -19.89
C ASN A 355 -1.75 12.08 -19.65
N ASP A 356 -0.89 11.28 -19.00
CA ASP A 356 -1.08 9.85 -18.76
C ASP A 356 -1.18 8.98 -20.02
N ASN A 357 -0.68 9.46 -21.18
CA ASN A 357 -0.55 8.61 -22.35
C ASN A 357 0.67 7.69 -22.16
N ALA A 358 0.48 6.40 -22.42
CA ALA A 358 1.57 5.43 -22.43
C ALA A 358 2.17 5.34 -23.85
N TRP A 359 3.45 5.59 -23.94
CA TRP A 359 4.27 5.47 -25.15
C TRP A 359 5.06 4.19 -25.09
N LEU A 360 4.96 3.36 -26.12
CA LEU A 360 5.58 2.06 -26.17
C LEU A 360 6.44 1.94 -27.43
N THR A 361 7.64 1.38 -27.27
CA THR A 361 8.46 1.06 -28.44
C THR A 361 8.01 -0.26 -29.05
N SER A 362 8.10 -0.39 -30.36
CA SER A 362 7.79 -1.62 -31.08
C SER A 362 8.99 -2.12 -31.89
N TYR A 363 9.43 -3.33 -31.62
CA TYR A 363 10.60 -3.90 -32.31
C TYR A 363 10.33 -4.29 -33.77
N GLY A 364 9.11 -4.70 -34.08
CA GLY A 364 8.73 -5.13 -35.43
C GLY A 364 8.05 -4.04 -36.25
N GLY A 365 7.67 -2.93 -35.63
CA GLY A 365 6.99 -1.81 -36.28
C GLY A 365 7.96 -0.69 -36.68
N LYS A 366 7.53 0.13 -37.63
CA LYS A 366 8.28 1.33 -38.07
C LYS A 366 7.90 2.60 -37.31
N VAL A 367 7.01 2.50 -36.31
CA VAL A 367 6.43 3.66 -35.60
C VAL A 367 6.36 3.39 -34.09
N ASP A 368 6.51 4.43 -33.31
CA ASP A 368 6.21 4.39 -31.88
C ASP A 368 4.68 4.37 -31.68
N CYS A 369 4.23 3.47 -30.84
CA CYS A 369 2.80 3.34 -30.56
C CYS A 369 2.42 4.10 -29.30
N ARG A 370 1.36 4.88 -29.37
CA ARG A 370 0.77 5.62 -28.26
C ARG A 370 -0.54 4.96 -27.86
N LEU A 371 -0.66 4.62 -26.56
CA LEU A 371 -1.93 4.23 -25.93
C LEU A 371 -2.45 5.37 -25.08
N GLN A 372 -3.70 5.78 -25.34
CA GLN A 372 -4.36 6.80 -24.53
C GLN A 372 -4.94 6.20 -23.26
N GLN A 373 -5.16 7.03 -22.25
CA GLN A 373 -5.70 6.62 -20.94
C GLN A 373 -7.07 5.93 -21.06
N ASP A 374 -7.88 6.32 -22.06
CA ASP A 374 -9.25 5.84 -22.25
C ASP A 374 -9.35 4.66 -23.24
N TRP A 375 -8.26 3.92 -23.48
CA TRP A 375 -8.28 2.76 -24.37
C TRP A 375 -9.43 1.81 -23.98
N GLN A 376 -10.39 1.65 -24.90
CA GLN A 376 -11.47 0.69 -24.81
C GLN A 376 -11.12 -0.52 -25.70
N ALA A 377 -11.33 -1.73 -25.19
CA ALA A 377 -11.07 -2.97 -25.93
C ALA A 377 -11.86 -3.10 -27.26
N ALA A 378 -12.84 -2.24 -27.51
CA ALA A 378 -13.66 -2.22 -28.73
C ALA A 378 -12.91 -1.73 -29.97
N ASP A 379 -11.81 -0.99 -29.84
CA ASP A 379 -11.03 -0.49 -30.99
C ASP A 379 -10.03 -1.52 -31.55
N ALA A 380 -10.05 -2.75 -31.04
CA ALA A 380 -9.25 -3.86 -31.57
C ALA A 380 -9.76 -4.42 -32.91
N THR A 381 -10.87 -3.91 -33.45
CA THR A 381 -11.35 -4.24 -34.79
C THR A 381 -10.81 -3.23 -35.80
N GLY A 382 -9.60 -3.52 -36.30
CA GLY A 382 -9.00 -3.03 -37.53
C GLY A 382 -9.60 -1.76 -38.16
N GLY A 383 -9.21 -0.60 -37.67
CA GLY A 383 -9.36 0.66 -38.33
C GLY A 383 -8.04 1.40 -38.33
N ASP A 384 -7.44 1.57 -39.48
CA ASP A 384 -6.27 2.41 -39.70
C ASP A 384 -6.58 3.83 -39.19
N HIS A 385 -6.10 4.17 -38.00
CA HIS A 385 -6.01 5.56 -37.59
C HIS A 385 -4.52 5.90 -37.37
N VAL A 386 -4.02 6.60 -38.39
CA VAL A 386 -2.73 7.30 -38.46
C VAL A 386 -2.67 8.41 -37.41
#